data_dca25913f7f2ba486094554d97ca58af
#
_entry.id   dca25913f7f2ba486094554d97ca58af
#
_cell.length_a   1.000
_cell.length_b   1.000
_cell.length_c   1.000
_cell.angle_alpha   90.00
_cell.angle_beta   90.00
_cell.angle_gamma   90.00
#
_symmetry.space_group_name_H-M   'P 1'
#
loop_
_entity.id
_entity.type
_entity.pdbx_description
1 polymer ?
#
loop_
_entity_poly.entity_id
_entity_poly.type
_entity_poly.pdbx_seq_one_letter_code
_entity_poly.pdbx_strand_id
1 'polypeptide(L)'
;MWNDGVSAMADISNDDSSFDVKKSHKMYTRTFLEVFGSEPEMCEGVMKDVIELNSTADAAGIDAAPTPHSCYTMSPQLLSASAAAGLARGYMSYHSQESQEEEDLLLTGSGAMYENRKRSGMSTPPVTGESSLKYFIDRLAAAKPAPYDEHILLVHNVCLSQSDIDAAKKVMKNVYWAVCPLSNIFIHNALPPIPLMRENDLAVIVGTDSLSSNDDLDMVKELVCIRQNFSEIPMNEILVWACLNGARFLSKEKALGSLTPGKTPGIVFVSNVDENGSFTSESKSERVI
;
A
#
# COMPACT_ATOMS: atom_id res chain seq x y z
N MET A 1 17.10 5.46 -0.21
CA MET A 1 16.33 4.73 0.81
C MET A 1 17.18 4.02 1.87
N TRP A 2 18.08 3.05 1.54
CA TRP A 2 18.90 2.38 2.56
C TRP A 2 19.76 3.33 3.39
N ASN A 3 20.49 4.21 2.72
CA ASN A 3 21.34 5.22 3.38
C ASN A 3 20.53 6.22 4.21
N ASP A 4 19.29 6.43 3.86
CA ASP A 4 18.34 7.32 4.55
C ASP A 4 17.57 6.61 5.67
N GLY A 5 17.91 5.32 5.93
CA GLY A 5 17.41 4.61 7.10
C GLY A 5 16.34 3.53 6.86
N VAL A 6 15.87 3.33 5.63
CA VAL A 6 14.88 2.28 5.34
C VAL A 6 15.54 0.91 5.42
N SER A 7 15.09 0.07 6.35
CA SER A 7 15.62 -1.28 6.57
C SER A 7 14.79 -2.38 5.93
N ALA A 8 13.52 -2.09 5.67
CA ALA A 8 12.59 -3.02 5.03
C ALA A 8 11.52 -2.24 4.27
N MET A 9 11.03 -2.80 3.18
CA MET A 9 9.93 -2.21 2.40
C MET A 9 9.01 -3.28 1.81
N ALA A 10 7.76 -2.87 1.58
CA ALA A 10 6.86 -3.49 0.63
C ALA A 10 7.06 -2.79 -0.72
N ASP A 11 7.32 -3.55 -1.76
CA ASP A 11 7.64 -3.02 -3.09
C ASP A 11 6.68 -3.57 -4.13
N ILE A 12 6.11 -2.70 -4.94
CA ILE A 12 5.24 -3.07 -6.05
C ILE A 12 6.10 -3.22 -7.31
N SER A 13 6.04 -4.37 -7.96
CA SER A 13 6.79 -4.69 -9.17
C SER A 13 5.91 -5.37 -10.21
N ASN A 14 6.15 -5.07 -11.48
CA ASN A 14 5.41 -5.68 -12.59
C ASN A 14 6.25 -6.69 -13.38
N ASP A 15 7.56 -6.77 -13.08
CA ASP A 15 8.54 -7.63 -13.75
C ASP A 15 9.69 -8.04 -12.81
N ASP A 16 10.69 -8.74 -13.35
CA ASP A 16 11.86 -9.24 -12.64
C ASP A 16 13.07 -8.28 -12.64
N SER A 17 12.95 -7.09 -13.23
CA SER A 17 14.06 -6.15 -13.43
C SER A 17 14.78 -5.72 -12.14
N SER A 18 14.06 -5.77 -11.01
CA SER A 18 14.58 -5.41 -9.69
C SER A 18 15.13 -6.61 -8.88
N PHE A 19 14.98 -7.85 -9.34
CA PHE A 19 15.29 -9.05 -8.55
C PHE A 19 16.76 -9.16 -8.18
N ASP A 20 17.68 -8.89 -9.11
CA ASP A 20 19.13 -8.95 -8.84
C ASP A 20 19.56 -7.92 -7.78
N VAL A 21 19.00 -6.71 -7.82
CA VAL A 21 19.25 -5.68 -6.81
C VAL A 21 18.70 -6.13 -5.45
N LYS A 22 17.46 -6.60 -5.39
CA LYS A 22 16.84 -7.09 -4.15
C LYS A 22 17.62 -8.24 -3.53
N LYS A 23 18.10 -9.19 -4.33
CA LYS A 23 18.89 -10.34 -3.89
C LYS A 23 20.25 -9.94 -3.32
N SER A 24 20.90 -8.93 -3.90
CA SER A 24 22.23 -8.49 -3.50
C SER A 24 22.23 -7.46 -2.36
N HIS A 25 21.08 -6.85 -2.06
CA HIS A 25 20.98 -5.77 -1.09
C HIS A 25 20.63 -6.26 0.33
N LYS A 26 21.06 -5.49 1.34
CA LYS A 26 20.80 -5.80 2.77
C LYS A 26 19.35 -5.48 3.22
N MET A 27 18.66 -4.58 2.50
CA MET A 27 17.31 -4.18 2.82
C MET A 27 16.35 -5.34 2.54
N TYR A 28 15.56 -5.71 3.53
CA TYR A 28 14.50 -6.69 3.30
C TYR A 28 13.43 -6.10 2.40
N THR A 29 13.02 -6.85 1.39
CA THR A 29 11.96 -6.44 0.48
C THR A 29 10.93 -7.56 0.36
N ARG A 30 9.66 -7.24 0.64
CA ARG A 30 8.53 -8.04 0.20
C ARG A 30 8.06 -7.46 -1.13
N THR A 31 8.11 -8.29 -2.18
CA THR A 31 7.72 -7.88 -3.52
C THR A 31 6.28 -8.27 -3.80
N PHE A 32 5.44 -7.32 -4.13
CA PHE A 32 4.09 -7.54 -4.65
C PHE A 32 4.15 -7.52 -6.17
N LEU A 33 3.93 -8.68 -6.79
CA LEU A 33 3.89 -8.84 -8.25
C LEU A 33 2.50 -8.41 -8.71
N GLU A 34 2.39 -7.14 -9.08
CA GLU A 34 1.13 -6.50 -9.36
C GLU A 34 0.62 -6.83 -10.76
N VAL A 35 -0.67 -7.09 -10.85
CA VAL A 35 -1.37 -7.33 -12.10
C VAL A 35 -2.48 -6.33 -12.34
N PHE A 36 -2.71 -6.04 -13.60
CA PHE A 36 -3.82 -5.22 -14.09
C PHE A 36 -4.31 -5.75 -15.44
N GLY A 37 -5.55 -5.41 -15.79
CA GLY A 37 -6.19 -5.80 -17.04
C GLY A 37 -7.71 -5.68 -16.90
N SER A 38 -8.31 -4.74 -17.63
CA SER A 38 -9.74 -4.45 -17.55
C SER A 38 -10.61 -5.41 -18.34
N GLU A 39 -10.02 -6.12 -19.33
CA GLU A 39 -10.78 -6.99 -20.22
C GLU A 39 -10.85 -8.41 -19.64
N PRO A 40 -12.06 -8.97 -19.41
CA PRO A 40 -12.22 -10.29 -18.78
C PRO A 40 -11.49 -11.43 -19.48
N GLU A 41 -11.39 -11.40 -20.79
CA GLU A 41 -10.71 -12.40 -21.61
C GLU A 41 -9.19 -12.42 -21.41
N MET A 42 -8.59 -11.36 -20.86
CA MET A 42 -7.17 -11.32 -20.56
C MET A 42 -6.82 -12.02 -19.24
N CYS A 43 -7.80 -12.34 -18.40
CA CYS A 43 -7.59 -12.83 -17.04
C CYS A 43 -6.67 -14.07 -16.99
N GLU A 44 -6.95 -15.07 -17.83
CA GLU A 44 -6.17 -16.32 -17.84
C GLU A 44 -4.70 -16.09 -18.23
N GLY A 45 -4.46 -15.27 -19.27
CA GLY A 45 -3.11 -14.92 -19.71
C GLY A 45 -2.33 -14.15 -18.64
N VAL A 46 -2.91 -13.11 -18.08
CA VAL A 46 -2.28 -12.29 -17.03
C VAL A 46 -1.97 -13.12 -15.78
N MET A 47 -2.90 -13.98 -15.36
CA MET A 47 -2.67 -14.85 -14.20
C MET A 47 -1.58 -15.89 -14.46
N LYS A 48 -1.50 -16.44 -15.67
CA LYS A 48 -0.41 -17.36 -16.06
C LYS A 48 0.94 -16.65 -15.95
N ASP A 49 1.06 -15.46 -16.52
CA ASP A 49 2.32 -14.71 -16.56
C ASP A 49 2.79 -14.32 -15.14
N VAL A 50 1.89 -13.86 -14.27
CA VAL A 50 2.27 -13.52 -12.89
C VAL A 50 2.64 -14.75 -12.05
N ILE A 51 2.02 -15.90 -12.28
CA ILE A 51 2.39 -17.16 -11.60
C ILE A 51 3.78 -17.62 -12.04
N GLU A 52 4.10 -17.51 -13.35
CA GLU A 52 5.44 -17.80 -13.87
C GLU A 52 6.48 -16.83 -13.30
N LEU A 53 6.16 -15.53 -13.23
CA LEU A 53 7.00 -14.51 -12.61
C LEU A 53 7.22 -14.79 -11.12
N ASN A 54 6.17 -15.18 -10.39
CA ASN A 54 6.30 -15.56 -8.98
C ASN A 54 7.18 -16.80 -8.80
N SER A 55 7.11 -17.77 -9.71
CA SER A 55 7.98 -18.94 -9.69
C SER A 55 9.45 -18.56 -9.93
N THR A 56 9.70 -17.58 -10.80
CA THR A 56 11.02 -16.98 -11.02
C THR A 56 11.54 -16.27 -9.76
N ALA A 57 10.68 -15.52 -9.07
CA ALA A 57 11.02 -14.89 -7.81
C ALA A 57 11.38 -15.94 -6.73
N ASP A 58 10.59 -17.00 -6.60
CA ASP A 58 10.85 -18.09 -5.64
C ASP A 58 12.20 -18.77 -5.94
N ALA A 59 12.50 -19.06 -7.22
CA ALA A 59 13.79 -19.62 -7.63
C ALA A 59 14.98 -18.69 -7.36
N ALA A 60 14.77 -17.37 -7.41
CA ALA A 60 15.76 -16.37 -7.07
C ALA A 60 15.89 -16.11 -5.55
N GLY A 61 15.03 -16.70 -4.72
CA GLY A 61 14.98 -16.47 -3.27
C GLY A 61 14.37 -15.11 -2.89
N ILE A 62 13.57 -14.52 -3.77
CA ILE A 62 12.85 -13.26 -3.54
C ILE A 62 11.54 -13.58 -2.83
N ASP A 63 11.26 -12.84 -1.76
CA ASP A 63 9.99 -12.93 -1.06
C ASP A 63 8.91 -12.17 -1.83
N ALA A 64 8.09 -12.89 -2.59
CA ALA A 64 7.13 -12.32 -3.52
C ALA A 64 5.73 -12.92 -3.40
N ALA A 65 4.72 -12.15 -3.78
CA ALA A 65 3.34 -12.58 -3.88
C ALA A 65 2.64 -11.83 -5.02
N PRO A 66 1.80 -12.51 -5.84
CA PRO A 66 0.89 -11.83 -6.75
C PRO A 66 -0.05 -10.88 -5.99
N THR A 67 -0.40 -9.76 -6.60
CA THR A 67 -1.32 -8.79 -5.97
C THR A 67 -2.19 -8.10 -7.03
N PRO A 68 -3.47 -7.78 -6.72
CA PRO A 68 -4.28 -6.92 -7.56
C PRO A 68 -3.82 -5.45 -7.46
N HIS A 69 -3.95 -4.70 -8.56
CA HIS A 69 -3.70 -3.25 -8.55
C HIS A 69 -4.86 -2.50 -7.87
N SER A 70 -5.96 -2.26 -8.60
CA SER A 70 -7.10 -1.45 -8.13
C SER A 70 -8.40 -1.87 -8.83
N CYS A 71 -9.54 -1.40 -8.34
CA CYS A 71 -10.84 -1.72 -8.93
C CYS A 71 -10.99 -1.19 -10.38
N TYR A 72 -10.40 -0.04 -10.69
CA TYR A 72 -10.58 0.63 -11.97
C TYR A 72 -9.66 0.10 -13.08
N THR A 73 -8.61 -0.63 -12.77
CA THR A 73 -7.69 -1.20 -13.76
C THR A 73 -7.91 -2.67 -14.04
N MET A 74 -8.86 -3.31 -13.37
CA MET A 74 -9.01 -4.77 -13.40
C MET A 74 -10.42 -5.20 -13.73
N SER A 75 -10.54 -6.31 -14.48
CA SER A 75 -11.82 -7.02 -14.56
C SER A 75 -12.15 -7.69 -13.22
N PRO A 76 -13.45 -7.91 -12.90
CA PRO A 76 -13.85 -8.59 -11.67
C PRO A 76 -13.21 -9.98 -11.51
N GLN A 77 -13.00 -10.69 -12.63
CA GLN A 77 -12.39 -12.02 -12.66
C GLN A 77 -10.90 -11.94 -12.28
N LEU A 78 -10.16 -11.02 -12.88
CA LEU A 78 -8.74 -10.84 -12.61
C LEU A 78 -8.49 -10.37 -11.17
N LEU A 79 -9.32 -9.45 -10.67
CA LEU A 79 -9.26 -8.98 -9.28
C LEU A 79 -9.43 -10.14 -8.29
N SER A 80 -10.46 -10.98 -8.48
CA SER A 80 -10.67 -12.15 -7.60
C SER A 80 -9.56 -13.19 -7.73
N ALA A 81 -9.07 -13.48 -8.93
CA ALA A 81 -8.03 -14.48 -9.15
C ALA A 81 -6.67 -14.06 -8.56
N SER A 82 -6.26 -12.80 -8.78
CA SER A 82 -5.00 -12.27 -8.22
C SER A 82 -5.06 -12.13 -6.71
N ALA A 83 -6.20 -11.70 -6.16
CA ALA A 83 -6.43 -11.69 -4.73
C ALA A 83 -6.32 -13.09 -4.11
N ALA A 84 -6.91 -14.13 -4.73
CA ALA A 84 -6.76 -15.50 -4.28
C ALA A 84 -5.29 -15.95 -4.25
N ALA A 85 -4.52 -15.61 -5.28
CA ALA A 85 -3.10 -15.93 -5.37
C ALA A 85 -2.27 -15.23 -4.28
N GLY A 86 -2.54 -13.95 -4.01
CA GLY A 86 -1.89 -13.21 -2.93
C GLY A 86 -2.24 -13.76 -1.54
N LEU A 87 -3.52 -14.00 -1.27
CA LEU A 87 -3.97 -14.60 -0.01
C LEU A 87 -3.32 -15.98 0.21
N ALA A 88 -3.15 -16.80 -0.82
CA ALA A 88 -2.46 -18.09 -0.72
C ALA A 88 -0.99 -17.96 -0.31
N ARG A 89 -0.36 -16.80 -0.53
CA ARG A 89 1.01 -16.44 -0.09
C ARG A 89 1.04 -15.73 1.26
N GLY A 90 -0.12 -15.49 1.88
CA GLY A 90 -0.25 -14.86 3.19
C GLY A 90 -0.21 -13.33 3.19
N TYR A 91 -0.05 -12.68 2.04
CA TYR A 91 0.10 -11.24 1.91
C TYR A 91 -0.55 -10.73 0.62
N MET A 92 -1.11 -9.53 0.70
CA MET A 92 -1.67 -8.85 -0.46
C MET A 92 -1.59 -7.34 -0.28
N SER A 93 -1.37 -6.61 -1.37
CA SER A 93 -1.52 -5.16 -1.47
C SER A 93 -2.68 -4.82 -2.39
N TYR A 94 -3.32 -3.67 -2.19
CA TYR A 94 -4.40 -3.17 -3.03
C TYR A 94 -4.48 -1.66 -2.94
N HIS A 95 -4.46 -0.94 -4.06
CA HIS A 95 -4.71 0.50 -4.14
C HIS A 95 -6.20 0.75 -3.94
N SER A 96 -6.54 1.40 -2.85
CA SER A 96 -7.91 1.50 -2.32
C SER A 96 -8.31 2.95 -2.14
N GLN A 97 -9.43 3.34 -2.72
CA GLN A 97 -10.06 4.63 -2.45
C GLN A 97 -9.11 5.81 -2.66
N GLU A 98 -8.30 5.75 -3.72
CA GLU A 98 -7.26 6.74 -3.99
C GLU A 98 -7.83 8.08 -4.39
N SER A 99 -8.98 8.09 -5.09
CA SER A 99 -9.60 9.32 -5.58
C SER A 99 -11.13 9.28 -5.59
N GLN A 100 -11.74 10.47 -5.65
CA GLN A 100 -13.19 10.59 -5.82
C GLN A 100 -13.66 10.02 -7.17
N GLU A 101 -12.83 10.10 -8.21
CA GLU A 101 -13.14 9.52 -9.53
C GLU A 101 -13.24 7.99 -9.47
N GLU A 102 -12.43 7.34 -8.64
CA GLU A 102 -12.54 5.90 -8.37
C GLU A 102 -13.88 5.57 -7.70
N GLU A 103 -14.27 6.33 -6.67
CA GLU A 103 -15.54 6.15 -5.99
C GLU A 103 -16.73 6.38 -6.94
N ASP A 104 -16.73 7.47 -7.71
CA ASP A 104 -17.80 7.81 -8.66
C ASP A 104 -17.98 6.71 -9.72
N LEU A 105 -16.90 6.06 -10.13
CA LEU A 105 -16.92 4.96 -11.08
C LEU A 105 -17.76 3.77 -10.55
N LEU A 106 -17.60 3.41 -9.28
CA LEU A 106 -18.30 2.28 -8.64
C LEU A 106 -19.69 2.66 -8.14
N LEU A 107 -19.84 3.86 -7.58
CA LEU A 107 -21.10 4.32 -7.01
C LEU A 107 -22.15 4.61 -8.07
N THR A 108 -21.76 5.30 -9.15
CA THR A 108 -22.71 5.86 -10.10
C THR A 108 -22.39 5.59 -11.57
N GLY A 109 -21.19 5.08 -11.90
CA GLY A 109 -20.74 4.94 -13.27
C GLY A 109 -20.61 6.30 -13.98
N SER A 110 -20.01 7.27 -13.30
CA SER A 110 -19.85 8.64 -13.81
C SER A 110 -18.45 9.18 -13.49
N GLY A 111 -18.22 10.44 -13.83
CA GLY A 111 -16.97 11.15 -13.57
C GLY A 111 -15.95 11.01 -14.69
N ALA A 112 -14.82 11.74 -14.54
CA ALA A 112 -13.80 11.84 -15.58
C ALA A 112 -13.16 10.49 -15.91
N MET A 113 -12.93 9.65 -14.91
CA MET A 113 -12.36 8.31 -15.09
C MET A 113 -13.30 7.42 -15.91
N TYR A 114 -14.60 7.42 -15.62
CA TYR A 114 -15.60 6.67 -16.39
C TYR A 114 -15.64 7.11 -17.86
N GLU A 115 -15.73 8.43 -18.11
CA GLU A 115 -15.81 8.97 -19.47
C GLU A 115 -14.51 8.71 -20.28
N ASN A 116 -13.34 8.76 -19.63
CA ASN A 116 -12.07 8.44 -20.27
C ASN A 116 -12.00 6.97 -20.69
N ARG A 117 -12.38 6.05 -19.81
CA ARG A 117 -12.39 4.61 -20.11
C ARG A 117 -13.34 4.30 -21.25
N LYS A 118 -14.56 4.82 -21.18
CA LYS A 118 -15.56 4.66 -22.24
C LYS A 118 -15.09 5.19 -23.60
N ARG A 119 -14.46 6.38 -23.62
CA ARG A 119 -13.91 6.97 -24.83
C ARG A 119 -12.76 6.14 -25.42
N SER A 120 -11.96 5.50 -24.56
CA SER A 120 -10.84 4.63 -24.95
C SER A 120 -11.29 3.21 -25.28
N GLY A 121 -12.59 2.90 -25.21
CA GLY A 121 -13.11 1.55 -25.46
C GLY A 121 -12.68 0.51 -24.43
N MET A 122 -12.28 0.94 -23.22
CA MET A 122 -11.86 0.05 -22.12
C MET A 122 -13.07 -0.34 -21.29
N SER A 123 -13.12 -1.60 -20.85
CA SER A 123 -14.12 -2.05 -19.90
C SER A 123 -14.02 -1.31 -18.56
N THR A 124 -15.16 -1.06 -17.94
CA THR A 124 -15.26 -0.46 -16.61
C THR A 124 -15.71 -1.50 -15.59
N PRO A 125 -15.34 -1.39 -14.32
CA PRO A 125 -15.96 -2.20 -13.28
C PRO A 125 -17.49 -1.98 -13.25
N PRO A 126 -18.26 -2.93 -12.72
CA PRO A 126 -19.72 -2.77 -12.61
C PRO A 126 -20.06 -1.62 -11.67
N VAL A 127 -21.12 -0.88 -12.00
CA VAL A 127 -21.72 0.10 -11.09
C VAL A 127 -22.45 -0.67 -9.99
N THR A 128 -21.96 -0.58 -8.76
CA THR A 128 -22.49 -1.34 -7.62
C THR A 128 -23.35 -0.51 -6.67
N GLY A 129 -23.20 0.82 -6.70
CA GLY A 129 -23.78 1.71 -5.69
C GLY A 129 -23.04 1.64 -4.33
N GLU A 130 -21.90 0.94 -4.27
CA GLU A 130 -21.07 0.77 -3.10
C GLU A 130 -19.69 1.40 -3.31
N SER A 131 -18.98 1.70 -2.22
CA SER A 131 -17.61 2.21 -2.28
C SER A 131 -16.64 1.23 -2.94
N SER A 132 -15.53 1.72 -3.45
CA SER A 132 -14.51 0.86 -4.08
C SER A 132 -13.93 -0.16 -3.10
N LEU A 133 -13.81 0.17 -1.81
CA LEU A 133 -13.37 -0.79 -0.79
C LEU A 133 -14.41 -1.91 -0.54
N LYS A 134 -15.70 -1.60 -0.48
CA LYS A 134 -16.73 -2.63 -0.36
C LYS A 134 -16.79 -3.54 -1.57
N TYR A 135 -16.68 -2.96 -2.77
CA TYR A 135 -16.55 -3.76 -3.99
C TYR A 135 -15.34 -4.70 -3.92
N PHE A 136 -14.19 -4.23 -3.45
CA PHE A 136 -13.01 -5.08 -3.25
C PHE A 136 -13.28 -6.21 -2.26
N ILE A 137 -13.94 -5.94 -1.13
CA ILE A 137 -14.34 -6.97 -0.15
C ILE A 137 -15.21 -8.04 -0.81
N ASP A 138 -16.13 -7.67 -1.68
CA ASP A 138 -16.97 -8.62 -2.42
C ASP A 138 -16.14 -9.48 -3.39
N ARG A 139 -15.11 -8.90 -4.01
CA ARG A 139 -14.18 -9.66 -4.87
C ARG A 139 -13.30 -10.62 -4.06
N LEU A 140 -12.90 -10.24 -2.86
CA LEU A 140 -12.24 -11.15 -1.93
C LEU A 140 -13.15 -12.31 -1.54
N ALA A 141 -14.42 -12.04 -1.22
CA ALA A 141 -15.39 -13.06 -0.87
C ALA A 141 -15.64 -14.07 -2.01
N ALA A 142 -15.55 -13.61 -3.26
CA ALA A 142 -15.59 -14.49 -4.44
C ALA A 142 -14.33 -15.35 -4.60
N ALA A 143 -13.18 -14.88 -4.10
CA ALA A 143 -11.90 -15.59 -4.15
C ALA A 143 -11.74 -16.61 -3.01
N LYS A 144 -12.10 -16.23 -1.80
CA LYS A 144 -11.98 -17.03 -0.58
C LYS A 144 -13.02 -16.56 0.44
N PRO A 145 -13.71 -17.46 1.17
CA PRO A 145 -14.60 -17.07 2.27
C PRO A 145 -13.86 -16.33 3.40
N ALA A 146 -14.50 -15.31 3.96
CA ALA A 146 -14.01 -14.62 5.16
C ALA A 146 -14.08 -15.54 6.41
N PRO A 147 -13.35 -15.24 7.51
CA PRO A 147 -12.43 -14.13 7.68
C PRO A 147 -11.08 -14.33 7.00
N TYR A 148 -10.37 -13.21 6.74
CA TYR A 148 -9.01 -13.21 6.18
C TYR A 148 -8.02 -12.98 7.31
N ASP A 149 -7.18 -13.97 7.58
CA ASP A 149 -6.08 -13.91 8.57
C ASP A 149 -4.75 -13.45 7.94
N GLU A 150 -4.72 -13.32 6.61
CA GLU A 150 -3.56 -12.86 5.85
C GLU A 150 -3.32 -11.36 6.09
N HIS A 151 -2.09 -10.91 5.83
CA HIS A 151 -1.73 -9.51 5.89
C HIS A 151 -2.22 -8.79 4.63
N ILE A 152 -3.17 -7.90 4.79
CA ILE A 152 -3.75 -7.11 3.69
C ILE A 152 -3.35 -5.65 3.86
N LEU A 153 -2.71 -5.08 2.85
CA LEU A 153 -2.29 -3.69 2.77
C LEU A 153 -3.25 -2.92 1.86
N LEU A 154 -4.04 -2.03 2.42
CA LEU A 154 -4.87 -1.07 1.69
C LEU A 154 -4.07 0.23 1.54
N VAL A 155 -3.80 0.63 0.30
CA VAL A 155 -2.93 1.78 -0.01
C VAL A 155 -3.76 3.00 -0.41
N HIS A 156 -3.33 4.19 -0.08
CA HIS A 156 -3.92 5.52 -0.27
C HIS A 156 -5.07 5.85 0.67
N ASN A 157 -6.24 5.25 0.53
CA ASN A 157 -7.41 5.41 1.42
C ASN A 157 -7.91 6.86 1.56
N VAL A 158 -7.79 7.69 0.51
CA VAL A 158 -8.16 9.12 0.52
C VAL A 158 -9.66 9.32 0.76
N CYS A 159 -10.49 8.45 0.17
CA CYS A 159 -11.95 8.53 0.28
C CYS A 159 -12.54 7.64 1.38
N LEU A 160 -11.70 7.18 2.34
CA LEU A 160 -12.09 6.25 3.40
C LEU A 160 -13.21 6.81 4.29
N SER A 161 -14.27 6.04 4.49
CA SER A 161 -15.39 6.35 5.39
C SER A 161 -15.47 5.40 6.59
N GLN A 162 -16.24 5.79 7.62
CA GLN A 162 -16.50 4.91 8.77
C GLN A 162 -17.12 3.58 8.35
N SER A 163 -18.04 3.60 7.39
CA SER A 163 -18.71 2.37 6.92
C SER A 163 -17.74 1.43 6.19
N ASP A 164 -16.70 1.95 5.56
CA ASP A 164 -15.65 1.16 4.92
C ASP A 164 -14.73 0.51 5.95
N ILE A 165 -14.36 1.26 6.98
CA ILE A 165 -13.59 0.75 8.11
C ILE A 165 -14.33 -0.41 8.78
N ASP A 166 -15.61 -0.23 9.07
CA ASP A 166 -16.44 -1.25 9.71
C ASP A 166 -16.56 -2.51 8.84
N ALA A 167 -16.73 -2.34 7.53
CA ALA A 167 -16.78 -3.44 6.57
C ALA A 167 -15.44 -4.21 6.52
N ALA A 168 -14.32 -3.52 6.44
CA ALA A 168 -12.99 -4.12 6.42
C ALA A 168 -12.68 -4.87 7.73
N LYS A 169 -12.87 -4.23 8.89
CA LYS A 169 -12.65 -4.84 10.21
C LYS A 169 -13.48 -6.09 10.46
N LYS A 170 -14.68 -6.17 9.87
CA LYS A 170 -15.55 -7.33 9.99
C LYS A 170 -14.95 -8.59 9.36
N VAL A 171 -14.19 -8.45 8.29
CA VAL A 171 -13.71 -9.59 7.48
C VAL A 171 -12.18 -9.75 7.46
N MET A 172 -11.41 -8.68 7.64
CA MET A 172 -9.95 -8.68 7.61
C MET A 172 -9.39 -8.59 9.04
N LYS A 173 -8.63 -9.61 9.48
CA LYS A 173 -8.03 -9.66 10.82
C LYS A 173 -6.73 -8.87 10.92
N ASN A 174 -5.93 -8.91 9.87
CA ASN A 174 -4.61 -8.28 9.80
C ASN A 174 -4.59 -7.27 8.64
N VAL A 175 -5.51 -6.29 8.69
CA VAL A 175 -5.54 -5.18 7.73
C VAL A 175 -4.64 -4.04 8.19
N TYR A 176 -3.84 -3.53 7.25
CA TYR A 176 -2.95 -2.38 7.41
C TYR A 176 -3.31 -1.32 6.38
N TRP A 177 -3.17 -0.06 6.77
CA TRP A 177 -3.62 1.10 6.00
C TRP A 177 -2.42 1.97 5.65
N ALA A 178 -1.92 1.82 4.43
CA ALA A 178 -0.79 2.61 3.96
C ALA A 178 -1.27 3.98 3.48
N VAL A 179 -0.59 5.02 3.92
CA VAL A 179 -0.77 6.39 3.46
C VAL A 179 0.50 6.83 2.74
N CYS A 180 0.34 7.50 1.60
CA CYS A 180 1.42 8.04 0.77
C CYS A 180 1.16 9.56 0.59
N PRO A 181 1.40 10.37 1.64
CA PRO A 181 0.92 11.75 1.69
C PRO A 181 1.36 12.63 0.52
N LEU A 182 2.64 12.59 0.15
CA LEU A 182 3.16 13.41 -0.93
C LEU A 182 2.63 12.98 -2.30
N SER A 183 2.55 11.67 -2.55
CA SER A 183 1.93 11.13 -3.75
C SER A 183 0.46 11.54 -3.86
N ASN A 184 -0.30 11.42 -2.78
CA ASN A 184 -1.71 11.81 -2.76
C ASN A 184 -1.93 13.31 -3.03
N ILE A 185 -1.06 14.17 -2.48
CA ILE A 185 -1.07 15.61 -2.80
C ILE A 185 -0.70 15.84 -4.25
N PHE A 186 0.35 15.17 -4.76
CA PHE A 186 0.84 15.35 -6.13
C PHE A 186 -0.23 14.97 -7.17
N ILE A 187 -0.91 13.82 -6.99
CA ILE A 187 -1.87 13.31 -7.97
C ILE A 187 -3.25 13.95 -7.81
N HIS A 188 -3.74 14.06 -6.57
CA HIS A 188 -5.15 14.38 -6.28
C HIS A 188 -5.34 15.64 -5.44
N ASN A 189 -4.26 16.28 -4.97
CA ASN A 189 -4.30 17.39 -4.02
C ASN A 189 -5.20 17.10 -2.81
N ALA A 190 -5.14 15.88 -2.31
CA ALA A 190 -5.96 15.39 -1.19
C ALA A 190 -5.11 14.53 -0.25
N LEU A 191 -5.56 14.39 0.98
CA LEU A 191 -4.93 13.52 1.99
C LEU A 191 -5.98 12.54 2.53
N PRO A 192 -5.57 11.33 2.95
CA PRO A 192 -6.46 10.41 3.64
C PRO A 192 -6.97 11.00 4.96
N PRO A 193 -8.15 10.58 5.44
CA PRO A 193 -8.75 11.12 6.67
C PRO A 193 -8.04 10.56 7.92
N ILE A 194 -6.78 10.96 8.13
CA ILE A 194 -5.92 10.48 9.23
C ILE A 194 -6.59 10.62 10.61
N PRO A 195 -7.32 11.71 10.95
CA PRO A 195 -8.06 11.76 12.21
C PRO A 195 -9.05 10.61 12.37
N LEU A 196 -9.84 10.28 11.34
CA LEU A 196 -10.77 9.15 11.35
C LEU A 196 -10.02 7.80 11.52
N MET A 197 -8.87 7.65 10.86
CA MET A 197 -8.03 6.46 11.02
C MET A 197 -7.55 6.29 12.46
N ARG A 198 -7.14 7.37 13.12
CA ARG A 198 -6.73 7.38 14.53
C ARG A 198 -7.89 7.06 15.48
N GLU A 199 -9.04 7.70 15.29
CA GLU A 199 -10.26 7.45 16.10
C GLU A 199 -10.69 5.98 16.06
N ASN A 200 -10.34 5.28 15.00
CA ASN A 200 -10.63 3.87 14.80
C ASN A 200 -9.46 2.93 15.16
N ASP A 201 -8.37 3.42 15.73
CA ASP A 201 -7.17 2.65 16.07
C ASP A 201 -6.64 1.81 14.88
N LEU A 202 -6.64 2.37 13.68
CA LEU A 202 -6.18 1.67 12.49
C LEU A 202 -4.66 1.47 12.53
N ALA A 203 -4.21 0.33 12.02
CA ALA A 203 -2.77 0.05 11.85
C ALA A 203 -2.23 0.82 10.63
N VAL A 204 -2.02 2.13 10.80
CA VAL A 204 -1.49 3.01 9.74
C VAL A 204 -0.03 2.68 9.46
N ILE A 205 0.34 2.69 8.17
CA ILE A 205 1.72 2.57 7.67
C ILE A 205 1.99 3.78 6.76
N VAL A 206 3.24 4.22 6.69
CA VAL A 206 3.66 5.28 5.77
C VAL A 206 4.47 4.69 4.62
N GLY A 207 4.14 5.09 3.40
CA GLY A 207 4.86 4.77 2.17
C GLY A 207 5.15 6.03 1.36
N THR A 208 6.04 5.92 0.38
CA THR A 208 6.41 7.01 -0.53
C THR A 208 5.68 6.94 -1.86
N ASP A 209 5.07 5.79 -2.17
CA ASP A 209 4.67 5.46 -3.52
C ASP A 209 5.87 5.47 -4.48
N SER A 210 5.67 5.61 -5.77
CA SER A 210 6.73 5.55 -6.78
C SER A 210 7.22 6.94 -7.19
N LEU A 211 8.38 6.99 -7.89
CA LEU A 211 8.87 8.22 -8.51
C LEU A 211 7.98 8.75 -9.64
N SER A 212 6.94 8.03 -10.05
CA SER A 212 5.94 8.52 -11.00
C SER A 212 4.97 9.51 -10.36
N SER A 213 4.84 9.47 -9.04
CA SER A 213 3.90 10.27 -8.25
C SER A 213 4.56 11.01 -7.09
N ASN A 214 5.90 11.04 -7.03
CA ASN A 214 6.65 11.70 -5.97
C ASN A 214 7.97 12.26 -6.52
N ASP A 215 8.46 13.34 -5.93
CA ASP A 215 9.73 13.96 -6.33
C ASP A 215 10.95 13.11 -5.94
N ASP A 216 10.84 12.38 -4.83
CA ASP A 216 11.85 11.43 -4.34
C ASP A 216 11.23 10.37 -3.41
N LEU A 217 12.04 9.43 -2.93
CA LEU A 217 11.62 8.36 -2.02
C LEU A 217 12.13 8.61 -0.59
N ASP A 218 11.99 9.84 -0.10
CA ASP A 218 12.43 10.26 1.23
C ASP A 218 11.31 10.11 2.26
N MET A 219 11.44 9.10 3.13
CA MET A 219 10.48 8.86 4.22
C MET A 219 10.34 10.04 5.18
N VAL A 220 11.41 10.80 5.43
CA VAL A 220 11.34 11.96 6.34
C VAL A 220 10.38 13.01 5.80
N LYS A 221 10.39 13.25 4.48
CA LYS A 221 9.46 14.19 3.85
C LYS A 221 8.00 13.76 3.98
N GLU A 222 7.71 12.47 3.88
CA GLU A 222 6.36 11.93 4.13
C GLU A 222 5.90 12.22 5.57
N LEU A 223 6.79 11.98 6.55
CA LEU A 223 6.48 12.23 7.96
C LEU A 223 6.30 13.71 8.25
N VAL A 224 7.10 14.57 7.62
CA VAL A 224 6.96 16.03 7.68
C VAL A 224 5.62 16.45 7.08
N CYS A 225 5.24 15.91 5.94
CA CYS A 225 3.95 16.19 5.30
C CYS A 225 2.77 15.86 6.24
N ILE A 226 2.78 14.70 6.88
CA ILE A 226 1.78 14.32 7.89
C ILE A 226 1.77 15.35 9.03
N ARG A 227 2.94 15.66 9.60
CA ARG A 227 3.06 16.55 10.74
C ARG A 227 2.59 17.98 10.45
N GLN A 228 2.82 18.47 9.24
CA GLN A 228 2.41 19.81 8.81
C GLN A 228 0.89 19.90 8.60
N ASN A 229 0.26 18.87 8.10
CA ASN A 229 -1.18 18.86 7.82
C ASN A 229 -2.02 18.41 9.03
N PHE A 230 -1.44 17.67 9.98
CA PHE A 230 -2.10 17.12 11.18
C PHE A 230 -1.23 17.42 12.42
N SER A 231 -1.16 18.70 12.79
CA SER A 231 -0.26 19.19 13.83
C SER A 231 -0.56 18.66 15.24
N GLU A 232 -1.74 18.12 15.48
CA GLU A 232 -2.16 17.48 16.73
C GLU A 232 -1.57 16.07 16.90
N ILE A 233 -1.00 15.45 15.84
CA ILE A 233 -0.44 14.11 15.92
C ILE A 233 1.03 14.21 16.35
N PRO A 234 1.40 13.61 17.48
CA PRO A 234 2.77 13.70 17.98
C PRO A 234 3.73 12.88 17.09
N MET A 235 4.97 13.36 16.93
CA MET A 235 5.97 12.71 16.07
C MET A 235 6.27 11.26 16.46
N ASN A 236 6.23 10.91 17.75
CA ASN A 236 6.45 9.54 18.20
C ASN A 236 5.35 8.57 17.71
N GLU A 237 4.11 9.04 17.52
CA GLU A 237 3.03 8.25 16.92
C GLU A 237 3.28 8.04 15.42
N ILE A 238 3.64 9.10 14.70
CA ILE A 238 3.99 9.03 13.27
C ILE A 238 5.18 8.07 13.04
N LEU A 239 6.17 8.08 13.93
CA LEU A 239 7.30 7.14 13.88
C LEU A 239 6.88 5.68 14.12
N VAL A 240 5.85 5.42 14.94
CA VAL A 240 5.28 4.08 15.06
C VAL A 240 4.69 3.61 13.74
N TRP A 241 4.00 4.49 13.02
CA TRP A 241 3.42 4.17 11.71
C TRP A 241 4.50 3.84 10.68
N ALA A 242 5.54 4.65 10.59
CA ALA A 242 6.63 4.48 9.64
C ALA A 242 7.55 3.27 9.96
N CYS A 243 7.70 2.92 11.23
CA CYS A 243 8.68 1.94 11.66
C CYS A 243 8.04 0.62 12.14
N LEU A 244 7.30 0.67 13.27
CA LEU A 244 6.82 -0.54 13.93
C LEU A 244 5.66 -1.20 13.19
N ASN A 245 4.70 -0.40 12.69
CA ASN A 245 3.56 -0.94 11.96
C ASN A 245 4.00 -1.53 10.61
N GLY A 246 4.93 -0.88 9.90
CA GLY A 246 5.53 -1.45 8.69
C GLY A 246 6.25 -2.78 8.98
N ALA A 247 7.03 -2.84 10.07
CA ALA A 247 7.69 -4.07 10.48
C ALA A 247 6.69 -5.19 10.84
N ARG A 248 5.56 -4.87 11.49
CA ARG A 248 4.47 -5.81 11.79
C ARG A 248 3.81 -6.33 10.53
N PHE A 249 3.49 -5.45 9.59
CA PHE A 249 2.94 -5.87 8.29
C PHE A 249 3.86 -6.88 7.60
N LEU A 250 5.17 -6.62 7.59
CA LEU A 250 6.16 -7.48 6.97
C LEU A 250 6.53 -8.72 7.81
N SER A 251 5.92 -8.91 8.99
CA SER A 251 6.30 -9.95 9.99
C SER A 251 7.78 -9.89 10.38
N LYS A 252 8.34 -8.68 10.45
CA LYS A 252 9.73 -8.41 10.86
C LYS A 252 9.85 -7.66 12.19
N GLU A 253 8.76 -7.47 12.91
CA GLU A 253 8.72 -6.73 14.18
C GLU A 253 9.58 -7.34 15.29
N LYS A 254 9.97 -8.61 15.16
CA LYS A 254 10.92 -9.25 16.09
C LYS A 254 12.35 -8.77 15.90
N ALA A 255 12.69 -8.29 14.71
CA ALA A 255 14.04 -7.80 14.37
C ALA A 255 14.09 -6.28 14.09
N LEU A 256 13.02 -5.72 13.57
CA LEU A 256 12.96 -4.34 13.07
C LEU A 256 11.89 -3.50 13.76
N GLY A 257 11.78 -2.23 13.39
CA GLY A 257 10.71 -1.32 13.74
C GLY A 257 10.81 -0.65 15.11
N SER A 258 11.77 -1.03 15.97
CA SER A 258 12.01 -0.34 17.25
C SER A 258 13.40 -0.64 17.79
N LEU A 259 13.90 0.23 18.69
CA LEU A 259 15.19 0.07 19.40
C LEU A 259 15.09 -0.83 20.66
N THR A 260 14.11 -1.72 20.73
CA THR A 260 13.94 -2.64 21.84
C THR A 260 15.14 -3.61 21.90
N PRO A 261 15.68 -3.91 23.10
CA PRO A 261 16.78 -4.86 23.24
C PRO A 261 16.51 -6.21 22.55
N GLY A 262 17.50 -6.72 21.82
CA GLY A 262 17.41 -7.95 21.03
C GLY A 262 17.02 -7.77 19.58
N LYS A 263 16.65 -6.53 19.16
CA LYS A 263 16.40 -6.19 17.75
C LYS A 263 17.62 -5.55 17.10
N THR A 264 17.65 -5.60 15.77
CA THR A 264 18.73 -5.05 14.94
C THR A 264 18.19 -4.17 13.80
N PRO A 265 17.38 -3.13 14.11
CA PRO A 265 16.75 -2.30 13.07
C PRO A 265 17.74 -1.39 12.34
N GLY A 266 18.96 -1.23 12.88
CA GLY A 266 19.87 -0.14 12.54
C GLY A 266 19.56 1.11 13.36
N ILE A 267 20.44 2.10 13.26
CA ILE A 267 20.29 3.43 13.87
C ILE A 267 20.29 4.48 12.77
N VAL A 268 19.29 5.34 12.80
CA VAL A 268 19.12 6.46 11.88
C VAL A 268 19.24 7.74 12.70
N PHE A 269 20.11 8.63 12.28
CA PHE A 269 20.19 9.99 12.80
C PHE A 269 19.32 10.90 11.94
N VAL A 270 18.51 11.73 12.58
CA VAL A 270 17.73 12.79 11.89
C VAL A 270 18.20 14.13 12.38
N SER A 271 18.72 14.95 11.46
CA SER A 271 19.16 16.33 11.73
C SER A 271 18.03 17.34 11.58
N ASN A 272 18.25 18.57 12.04
CA ASN A 272 17.34 19.72 11.90
C ASN A 272 15.92 19.45 12.41
N VAL A 273 15.83 18.81 13.57
CA VAL A 273 14.57 18.68 14.31
C VAL A 273 14.29 19.95 15.11
N ASP A 274 13.02 20.23 15.42
CA ASP A 274 12.64 21.35 16.29
C ASP A 274 12.98 21.08 17.76
N GLU A 275 12.73 22.07 18.64
CA GLU A 275 13.00 21.98 20.08
C GLU A 275 12.21 20.86 20.78
N ASN A 276 11.13 20.38 20.20
CA ASN A 276 10.29 19.29 20.69
C ASN A 276 10.65 17.93 20.07
N GLY A 277 11.70 17.89 19.22
CA GLY A 277 12.11 16.68 18.49
C GLY A 277 11.22 16.32 17.31
N SER A 278 10.36 17.23 16.84
CA SER A 278 9.57 17.02 15.63
C SER A 278 10.37 17.31 14.39
N PHE A 279 10.09 16.59 13.30
CA PHE A 279 10.74 16.81 12.03
C PHE A 279 10.24 18.09 11.37
N THR A 280 11.13 18.77 10.66
CA THR A 280 10.89 20.02 9.93
C THR A 280 11.17 19.83 8.44
N SER A 281 10.83 20.80 7.60
CA SER A 281 11.16 20.80 6.17
C SER A 281 12.67 20.67 5.87
N GLU A 282 13.52 21.00 6.86
CA GLU A 282 14.98 20.91 6.74
C GLU A 282 15.56 19.60 7.29
N SER A 283 14.71 18.76 7.88
CA SER A 283 15.14 17.48 8.47
C SER A 283 15.67 16.53 7.40
N LYS A 284 16.77 15.86 7.74
CA LYS A 284 17.41 14.86 6.87
C LYS A 284 17.78 13.65 7.69
N SER A 285 17.54 12.47 7.14
CA SER A 285 17.94 11.21 7.74
C SER A 285 19.24 10.70 7.18
N GLU A 286 20.01 10.01 8.03
CA GLU A 286 21.23 9.32 7.67
C GLU A 286 21.34 8.03 8.49
N ARG A 287 21.61 6.92 7.84
CA ARG A 287 21.89 5.66 8.52
C ARG A 287 23.27 5.72 9.16
N VAL A 288 23.33 5.50 10.46
CA VAL A 288 24.60 5.46 11.23
C VAL A 288 25.10 4.02 11.35
N ILE A 289 24.20 3.05 11.55
CA ILE A 289 24.50 1.62 11.66
C ILE A 289 23.52 0.81 10.85
#